data_caa7079bf0fd4804f99df4c4431a832e
#
_entry.id   caa7079bf0fd4804f99df4c4431a832e
#
_cell.length_a   1.000
_cell.length_b   1.000
_cell.length_c   1.000
_cell.angle_alpha   90.00
_cell.angle_beta   90.00
_cell.angle_gamma   90.00
#
_symmetry.space_group_name_H-M   'P 1'
#
loop_
_entity.id
_entity.type
_entity.pdbx_description
1 polymer ?
#
loop_
_entity_poly.entity_id
_entity_poly.type
_entity_poly.pdbx_seq_one_letter_code
_entity_poly.pdbx_strand_id
1 'polypeptide(L)'
;MPLTQIHTFYFRLPFARPMKVGSRLVSHREGYLVRLTDESGNTGYGEVSPLPGLDDVTLADCRKDLREYVQGLKTGGTMVLKNNPVVNFGIESALLALQAKHPGRHSEVGVNGLFVPDPDRGVEKEQADRLIQGGYTTVKAKIGRLPLKAEAASIRRLCERSGGGIVLRLDANRSLSFNAYVQYFNALGDLPVEYVEEPLKDGDFEKAGSVGWPLAVDESLTLYWDGKNHRLSGLPEAVTHVVVKPSTPAGFSQVMRHFSEATDLRVLPVVSAAFNTVYGMCALALFINRLPAAINIAHGLDTGTFLKSDLACDSLWIENGRLTARVEILWDKSSPDFSQLQEIDP
;
A
#
# COMPACT_ATOMS: atom_id res chain seq x y z
N MET A 1 17.80 -19.55 9.43
CA MET A 1 17.06 -20.63 8.73
C MET A 1 17.71 -20.74 7.35
N PRO A 2 18.45 -21.81 7.06
CA PRO A 2 19.07 -21.98 5.76
C PRO A 2 18.00 -22.23 4.68
N LEU A 3 18.19 -21.59 3.53
CA LEU A 3 17.32 -21.77 2.37
C LEU A 3 17.99 -22.77 1.42
N THR A 4 17.20 -23.68 0.85
CA THR A 4 17.66 -24.71 -0.06
C THR A 4 17.33 -24.41 -1.52
N GLN A 5 16.20 -23.71 -1.77
CA GLN A 5 15.74 -23.41 -3.12
C GLN A 5 15.10 -22.03 -3.21
N ILE A 6 15.32 -21.35 -4.34
CA ILE A 6 14.54 -20.21 -4.80
C ILE A 6 13.98 -20.55 -6.18
N HIS A 7 12.66 -20.39 -6.34
CA HIS A 7 12.01 -20.41 -7.65
C HIS A 7 11.43 -19.04 -7.94
N THR A 8 11.44 -18.64 -9.18
CA THR A 8 10.90 -17.36 -9.64
C THR A 8 9.91 -17.60 -10.76
N PHE A 9 8.70 -17.10 -10.62
CA PHE A 9 7.62 -17.22 -11.58
C PHE A 9 7.24 -15.83 -12.08
N TYR A 10 7.33 -15.62 -13.40
CA TYR A 10 6.82 -14.40 -14.03
C TYR A 10 5.30 -14.46 -14.14
N PHE A 11 4.65 -13.33 -13.91
CA PHE A 11 3.23 -13.14 -14.15
C PHE A 11 2.94 -11.82 -14.87
N ARG A 12 1.80 -11.80 -15.58
CA ARG A 12 1.27 -10.60 -16.24
C ARG A 12 -0.24 -10.62 -16.19
N LEU A 13 -0.83 -9.84 -15.31
CA LEU A 13 -2.26 -9.79 -15.04
C LEU A 13 -2.88 -8.51 -15.60
N PRO A 14 -3.99 -8.57 -16.36
CA PRO A 14 -4.64 -7.38 -16.86
C PRO A 14 -5.36 -6.62 -15.76
N PHE A 15 -5.29 -5.29 -15.78
CA PHE A 15 -6.22 -4.46 -15.04
C PHE A 15 -7.63 -4.54 -15.67
N ALA A 16 -8.67 -4.42 -14.86
CA ALA A 16 -10.06 -4.37 -15.35
C ALA A 16 -10.28 -3.23 -16.35
N ARG A 17 -9.54 -2.13 -16.18
CA ARG A 17 -9.40 -1.01 -17.13
C ARG A 17 -8.01 -0.39 -16.98
N PRO A 18 -7.43 0.19 -18.07
CA PRO A 18 -6.16 0.88 -17.96
C PRO A 18 -6.21 2.00 -16.92
N MET A 19 -5.15 2.14 -16.13
CA MET A 19 -5.05 3.13 -15.05
C MET A 19 -3.92 4.11 -15.32
N LYS A 20 -4.15 5.37 -14.96
CA LYS A 20 -3.10 6.39 -14.96
C LYS A 20 -2.35 6.35 -13.62
N VAL A 21 -1.06 6.00 -13.68
CA VAL A 21 -0.13 5.99 -12.54
C VAL A 21 0.96 7.02 -12.82
N GLY A 22 1.00 8.09 -12.05
CA GLY A 22 1.83 9.24 -12.38
C GLY A 22 1.50 9.78 -13.78
N SER A 23 2.51 9.82 -14.66
CA SER A 23 2.35 10.22 -16.08
C SER A 23 2.08 9.05 -17.03
N ARG A 24 2.10 7.79 -16.55
CA ARG A 24 1.99 6.59 -17.38
C ARG A 24 0.59 6.01 -17.38
N LEU A 25 0.17 5.44 -18.53
CA LEU A 25 -1.03 4.62 -18.64
C LEU A 25 -0.60 3.15 -18.53
N VAL A 26 -1.08 2.45 -17.51
CA VAL A 26 -0.72 1.06 -17.21
C VAL A 26 -1.95 0.17 -17.38
N SER A 27 -1.82 -0.88 -18.20
CA SER A 27 -2.92 -1.80 -18.52
C SER A 27 -2.77 -3.19 -17.89
N HIS A 28 -1.60 -3.48 -17.32
CA HIS A 28 -1.29 -4.77 -16.71
C HIS A 28 -0.46 -4.58 -15.44
N ARG A 29 -0.63 -5.48 -14.49
CA ARG A 29 0.30 -5.68 -13.39
C ARG A 29 1.28 -6.78 -13.78
N GLU A 30 2.57 -6.47 -13.79
CA GLU A 30 3.63 -7.42 -14.14
C GLU A 30 4.58 -7.57 -12.97
N GLY A 31 5.11 -8.79 -12.79
CA GLY A 31 6.04 -9.04 -11.71
C GLY A 31 6.54 -10.47 -11.66
N TYR A 32 7.12 -10.78 -10.52
CA TYR A 32 7.60 -12.11 -10.18
C TYR A 32 6.98 -12.54 -8.85
N LEU A 33 6.47 -13.77 -8.83
CA LEU A 33 6.18 -14.48 -7.59
C LEU A 33 7.43 -15.29 -7.23
N VAL A 34 8.03 -15.00 -6.10
CA VAL A 34 9.22 -15.69 -5.59
C VAL A 34 8.78 -16.72 -4.58
N ARG A 35 9.26 -17.96 -4.71
CA ARG A 35 9.09 -19.03 -3.72
C ARG A 35 10.43 -19.38 -3.11
N LEU A 36 10.53 -19.21 -1.80
CA LEU A 36 11.65 -19.67 -1.00
C LEU A 36 11.33 -21.01 -0.35
N THR A 37 12.30 -21.92 -0.26
CA THR A 37 12.14 -23.22 0.42
C THR A 37 13.28 -23.39 1.43
N ASP A 38 12.96 -23.79 2.67
CA ASP A 38 13.95 -24.10 3.71
C ASP A 38 14.39 -25.57 3.68
N GLU A 39 15.35 -25.93 4.54
CA GLU A 39 15.86 -27.32 4.67
C GLU A 39 14.80 -28.32 5.12
N SER A 40 13.74 -27.88 5.79
CA SER A 40 12.63 -28.71 6.22
C SER A 40 11.56 -28.88 5.13
N GLY A 41 11.75 -28.25 3.97
CA GLY A 41 10.80 -28.28 2.86
C GLY A 41 9.61 -27.32 3.01
N ASN A 42 9.60 -26.46 4.04
CA ASN A 42 8.63 -25.39 4.15
C ASN A 42 8.82 -24.36 3.06
N THR A 43 7.76 -23.72 2.63
CA THR A 43 7.80 -22.70 1.57
C THR A 43 7.26 -21.36 2.05
N GLY A 44 7.76 -20.28 1.44
CA GLY A 44 7.20 -18.94 1.58
C GLY A 44 7.16 -18.24 0.23
N TYR A 45 6.06 -17.57 -0.05
CA TYR A 45 5.85 -16.80 -1.28
C TYR A 45 5.92 -15.30 -1.01
N GLY A 46 6.48 -14.55 -1.98
CA GLY A 46 6.50 -13.09 -1.95
C GLY A 46 6.43 -12.51 -3.35
N GLU A 47 5.79 -11.34 -3.46
CA GLU A 47 5.57 -10.64 -4.71
C GLU A 47 6.65 -9.58 -4.94
N VAL A 48 7.27 -9.62 -6.12
CA VAL A 48 8.20 -8.61 -6.63
C VAL A 48 7.57 -8.01 -7.89
N SER A 49 6.95 -6.85 -7.77
CA SER A 49 6.20 -6.27 -8.88
C SER A 49 6.34 -4.75 -8.90
N PRO A 50 7.30 -4.19 -9.65
CA PRO A 50 7.42 -2.74 -9.81
C PRO A 50 6.20 -2.18 -10.55
N LEU A 51 5.73 -1.01 -10.14
CA LEU A 51 4.61 -0.32 -10.79
C LEU A 51 5.13 0.87 -11.61
N PRO A 52 5.08 0.81 -12.94
CA PRO A 52 5.54 1.91 -13.78
C PRO A 52 4.80 3.22 -13.49
N GLY A 53 5.56 4.29 -13.24
CA GLY A 53 5.01 5.59 -12.86
C GLY A 53 4.88 5.84 -11.36
N LEU A 54 5.04 4.80 -10.53
CA LEU A 54 5.19 4.89 -9.08
C LEU A 54 6.63 4.58 -8.66
N ASP A 55 7.18 3.47 -9.18
CA ASP A 55 8.50 2.98 -8.79
C ASP A 55 9.57 3.42 -9.80
N ASP A 56 10.77 3.76 -9.28
CA ASP A 56 11.93 4.14 -10.09
C ASP A 56 12.69 2.93 -10.66
N VAL A 57 12.35 1.72 -10.20
CA VAL A 57 12.95 0.47 -10.67
C VAL A 57 12.07 -0.21 -11.73
N THR A 58 12.73 -0.85 -12.70
CA THR A 58 12.05 -1.60 -13.76
C THR A 58 11.94 -3.09 -13.44
N LEU A 59 11.09 -3.79 -14.21
CA LEU A 59 11.01 -5.26 -14.12
C LEU A 59 12.36 -5.94 -14.44
N ALA A 60 13.14 -5.35 -15.36
CA ALA A 60 14.47 -5.84 -15.70
C ALA A 60 15.47 -5.67 -14.55
N ASP A 61 15.41 -4.54 -13.83
CA ASP A 61 16.22 -4.31 -12.62
C ASP A 61 15.88 -5.33 -11.54
N CYS A 62 14.57 -5.56 -11.31
CA CYS A 62 14.11 -6.57 -10.36
C CYS A 62 14.61 -7.98 -10.73
N ARG A 63 14.57 -8.35 -12.02
CA ARG A 63 15.11 -9.64 -12.49
C ARG A 63 16.61 -9.78 -12.24
N LYS A 64 17.38 -8.73 -12.52
CA LYS A 64 18.83 -8.70 -12.25
C LYS A 64 19.11 -8.93 -10.77
N ASP A 65 18.43 -8.20 -9.90
CA ASP A 65 18.62 -8.30 -8.45
C ASP A 65 18.21 -9.69 -7.92
N LEU A 66 17.09 -10.26 -8.41
CA LEU A 66 16.69 -11.62 -8.06
C LEU A 66 17.74 -12.66 -8.48
N ARG A 67 18.36 -12.52 -9.66
CA ARG A 67 19.44 -13.39 -10.10
C ARG A 67 20.62 -13.37 -9.13
N GLU A 68 20.99 -12.19 -8.66
CA GLU A 68 22.08 -12.05 -7.69
C GLU A 68 21.72 -12.70 -6.34
N TYR A 69 20.45 -12.60 -5.89
CA TYR A 69 19.97 -13.32 -4.71
C TYR A 69 20.09 -14.84 -4.87
N VAL A 70 19.62 -15.38 -6.00
CA VAL A 70 19.70 -16.83 -6.28
C VAL A 70 21.15 -17.30 -6.30
N GLN A 71 22.04 -16.55 -6.95
CA GLN A 71 23.48 -16.87 -6.97
C GLN A 71 24.11 -16.82 -5.57
N GLY A 72 23.78 -15.81 -4.78
CA GLY A 72 24.27 -15.68 -3.41
C GLY A 72 23.89 -16.89 -2.55
N LEU A 73 22.67 -17.40 -2.67
CA LEU A 73 22.24 -18.61 -1.94
C LEU A 73 22.99 -19.86 -2.41
N LYS A 74 23.17 -20.06 -3.73
CA LYS A 74 23.90 -21.21 -4.28
C LYS A 74 25.36 -21.26 -3.81
N THR A 75 25.95 -20.10 -3.50
CA THR A 75 27.32 -19.99 -3.01
C THR A 75 27.47 -19.99 -1.49
N GLY A 76 26.36 -20.21 -0.75
CA GLY A 76 26.36 -20.19 0.72
C GLY A 76 26.50 -18.77 1.31
N GLY A 77 26.29 -17.74 0.51
CA GLY A 77 26.33 -16.35 0.92
C GLY A 77 25.16 -15.94 1.81
N THR A 78 25.37 -14.90 2.61
CA THR A 78 24.30 -14.27 3.40
C THR A 78 23.40 -13.45 2.48
N MET A 79 22.10 -13.54 2.66
CA MET A 79 21.14 -12.71 1.95
C MET A 79 21.28 -11.25 2.39
N VAL A 80 21.74 -10.38 1.50
CA VAL A 80 21.89 -8.95 1.74
C VAL A 80 20.79 -8.22 0.97
N LEU A 81 20.04 -7.39 1.66
CA LEU A 81 19.03 -6.53 1.04
C LEU A 81 19.69 -5.62 -0.01
N LYS A 82 19.03 -5.48 -1.15
CA LYS A 82 19.51 -4.67 -2.28
C LYS A 82 19.02 -3.22 -2.16
N ASN A 83 19.61 -2.34 -2.94
CA ASN A 83 19.06 -0.98 -3.12
C ASN A 83 17.87 -1.01 -4.10
N ASN A 84 16.95 -1.95 -3.88
CA ASN A 84 15.73 -2.17 -4.65
C ASN A 84 14.61 -2.56 -3.69
N PRO A 85 13.80 -1.59 -3.22
CA PRO A 85 12.78 -1.84 -2.21
C PRO A 85 11.70 -2.82 -2.68
N VAL A 86 11.42 -2.88 -3.98
CA VAL A 86 10.43 -3.81 -4.53
C VAL A 86 10.89 -5.26 -4.40
N VAL A 87 12.16 -5.54 -4.72
CA VAL A 87 12.75 -6.89 -4.54
C VAL A 87 12.85 -7.24 -3.07
N ASN A 88 13.29 -6.29 -2.24
CA ASN A 88 13.39 -6.50 -0.81
C ASN A 88 12.04 -6.88 -0.21
N PHE A 89 10.95 -6.15 -0.54
CA PHE A 89 9.61 -6.47 -0.07
C PHE A 89 9.19 -7.91 -0.41
N GLY A 90 9.41 -8.36 -1.66
CA GLY A 90 9.09 -9.73 -2.06
C GLY A 90 9.88 -10.79 -1.30
N ILE A 91 11.19 -10.60 -1.17
CA ILE A 91 12.05 -11.52 -0.42
C ILE A 91 11.68 -11.53 1.08
N GLU A 92 11.48 -10.37 1.69
CA GLU A 92 11.09 -10.21 3.09
C GLU A 92 9.71 -10.84 3.36
N SER A 93 8.76 -10.69 2.43
CA SER A 93 7.43 -11.31 2.52
C SER A 93 7.53 -12.84 2.51
N ALA A 94 8.34 -13.39 1.60
CA ALA A 94 8.56 -14.84 1.53
C ALA A 94 9.26 -15.39 2.79
N LEU A 95 10.25 -14.66 3.32
CA LEU A 95 10.91 -15.02 4.59
C LEU A 95 9.96 -14.92 5.78
N LEU A 96 9.11 -13.90 5.81
CA LEU A 96 8.08 -13.72 6.83
C LEU A 96 7.11 -14.90 6.83
N ALA A 97 6.69 -15.36 5.65
CA ALA A 97 5.82 -16.53 5.51
C ALA A 97 6.48 -17.81 6.04
N LEU A 98 7.77 -18.04 5.73
CA LEU A 98 8.53 -19.16 6.25
C LEU A 98 8.69 -19.15 7.78
N GLN A 99 8.81 -17.97 8.38
CA GLN A 99 8.98 -17.80 9.83
C GLN A 99 7.66 -17.83 10.58
N ALA A 100 6.55 -17.60 9.87
CA ALA A 100 5.23 -17.65 10.48
C ALA A 100 4.93 -19.07 10.97
N LYS A 101 4.92 -19.26 12.28
CA LYS A 101 4.44 -20.50 12.91
C LYS A 101 2.91 -20.57 12.80
N HIS A 102 2.39 -20.67 11.56
CA HIS A 102 0.97 -20.82 11.21
C HIS A 102 0.00 -20.00 12.09
N PRO A 103 0.01 -18.66 12.01
CA PRO A 103 -0.82 -17.80 12.87
C PRO A 103 -2.28 -17.74 12.39
N GLY A 104 -2.90 -18.87 12.18
CA GLY A 104 -4.25 -18.94 11.61
C GLY A 104 -4.25 -18.84 10.07
N ARG A 105 -5.41 -19.16 9.47
CA ARG A 105 -5.57 -19.15 8.00
C ARG A 105 -5.88 -17.78 7.47
N HIS A 106 -6.39 -16.88 8.30
CA HIS A 106 -6.87 -15.55 7.90
C HIS A 106 -6.24 -14.45 8.75
N SER A 107 -6.11 -13.30 8.13
CA SER A 107 -5.64 -12.05 8.73
C SER A 107 -6.67 -10.97 8.42
N GLU A 108 -7.18 -10.28 9.43
CA GLU A 108 -8.14 -9.20 9.25
C GLU A 108 -7.50 -7.85 9.58
N VAL A 109 -7.74 -6.86 8.71
CA VAL A 109 -7.24 -5.49 8.90
C VAL A 109 -8.31 -4.48 8.51
N GLY A 110 -8.38 -3.36 9.22
CA GLY A 110 -9.23 -2.23 8.85
C GLY A 110 -8.76 -1.62 7.53
N VAL A 111 -9.69 -1.25 6.65
CA VAL A 111 -9.35 -0.60 5.38
C VAL A 111 -10.15 0.66 5.14
N ASN A 112 -9.52 1.64 4.51
CA ASN A 112 -10.23 2.79 3.99
C ASN A 112 -10.76 2.52 2.59
N GLY A 113 -11.98 2.98 2.33
CA GLY A 113 -12.50 3.03 0.97
C GLY A 113 -11.87 4.16 0.16
N LEU A 114 -11.98 4.08 -1.15
CA LEU A 114 -11.55 5.13 -2.08
C LEU A 114 -12.77 5.82 -2.69
N PHE A 115 -12.81 7.15 -2.58
CA PHE A 115 -13.79 8.02 -3.22
C PHE A 115 -13.08 9.00 -4.15
N VAL A 116 -13.51 9.02 -5.41
CA VAL A 116 -12.99 9.95 -6.41
C VAL A 116 -14.15 10.82 -6.87
N PRO A 117 -14.21 12.11 -6.48
CA PRO A 117 -15.22 13.02 -6.98
C PRO A 117 -15.33 12.97 -8.50
N ASP A 118 -16.55 12.83 -9.01
CA ASP A 118 -16.84 12.67 -10.42
C ASP A 118 -17.89 13.70 -10.86
N PRO A 119 -17.73 14.33 -12.05
CA PRO A 119 -18.76 15.24 -12.59
C PRO A 119 -20.08 14.52 -12.89
N ASP A 120 -20.05 13.21 -13.18
CA ASP A 120 -21.24 12.38 -13.32
C ASP A 120 -21.77 12.00 -11.93
N ARG A 121 -22.96 12.54 -11.63
CA ARG A 121 -23.68 12.31 -10.36
C ARG A 121 -24.10 10.85 -10.16
N GLY A 122 -24.29 10.10 -11.23
CA GLY A 122 -24.61 8.66 -11.19
C GLY A 122 -23.42 7.86 -10.69
N VAL A 123 -22.23 8.13 -11.26
CA VAL A 123 -20.95 7.52 -10.86
C VAL A 123 -20.62 7.87 -9.41
N GLU A 124 -20.75 9.14 -9.03
CA GLU A 124 -20.53 9.60 -7.66
C GLU A 124 -21.45 8.87 -6.65
N LYS A 125 -22.74 8.76 -7.00
CA LYS A 125 -23.72 8.06 -6.16
C LYS A 125 -23.39 6.58 -6.00
N GLU A 126 -23.01 5.90 -7.08
CA GLU A 126 -22.64 4.49 -7.06
C GLU A 126 -21.41 4.25 -6.17
N GLN A 127 -20.39 5.10 -6.26
CA GLN A 127 -19.23 5.04 -5.38
C GLN A 127 -19.65 5.21 -3.90
N ALA A 128 -20.48 6.21 -3.60
CA ALA A 128 -20.93 6.47 -2.23
C ALA A 128 -21.76 5.30 -1.68
N ASP A 129 -22.69 4.76 -2.49
CA ASP A 129 -23.54 3.62 -2.09
C ASP A 129 -22.67 2.37 -1.81
N ARG A 130 -21.67 2.07 -2.64
CA ARG A 130 -20.72 0.98 -2.42
C ARG A 130 -19.97 1.14 -1.08
N LEU A 131 -19.48 2.34 -0.79
CA LEU A 131 -18.74 2.61 0.44
C LEU A 131 -19.62 2.47 1.68
N ILE A 132 -20.85 3.00 1.65
CA ILE A 132 -21.80 2.92 2.77
C ILE A 132 -22.25 1.48 2.99
N GLN A 133 -22.63 0.77 1.94
CA GLN A 133 -23.07 -0.65 2.01
C GLN A 133 -21.93 -1.58 2.43
N GLY A 134 -20.69 -1.27 2.02
CA GLY A 134 -19.49 -1.97 2.44
C GLY A 134 -19.06 -1.70 3.89
N GLY A 135 -19.77 -0.82 4.62
CA GLY A 135 -19.50 -0.53 6.03
C GLY A 135 -18.19 0.21 6.28
N TYR A 136 -17.70 0.97 5.30
CA TYR A 136 -16.46 1.75 5.48
C TYR A 136 -16.71 2.92 6.43
N THR A 137 -15.91 2.99 7.49
CA THR A 137 -15.90 4.10 8.46
C THR A 137 -14.80 5.13 8.17
N THR A 138 -13.83 4.79 7.32
CA THR A 138 -12.78 5.69 6.86
C THR A 138 -12.77 5.71 5.34
N VAL A 139 -12.78 6.89 4.74
CA VAL A 139 -12.78 7.05 3.28
C VAL A 139 -11.70 8.03 2.85
N LYS A 140 -10.83 7.57 1.96
CA LYS A 140 -9.83 8.40 1.28
C LYS A 140 -10.47 9.07 0.06
N ALA A 141 -10.64 10.38 0.10
CA ALA A 141 -11.20 11.19 -0.98
C ALA A 141 -10.09 11.91 -1.74
N LYS A 142 -10.03 11.71 -3.06
CA LYS A 142 -9.10 12.45 -3.93
C LYS A 142 -9.57 13.88 -4.11
N ILE A 143 -8.64 14.85 -4.01
CA ILE A 143 -8.90 16.28 -4.19
C ILE A 143 -7.89 16.92 -5.16
N GLY A 144 -8.20 18.11 -5.65
CA GLY A 144 -7.33 18.87 -6.57
C GLY A 144 -7.42 18.42 -8.03
N ARG A 145 -8.46 17.67 -8.40
CA ARG A 145 -8.66 17.12 -9.76
C ARG A 145 -9.78 17.82 -10.53
N LEU A 146 -10.76 18.35 -9.83
CA LEU A 146 -11.89 19.10 -10.36
C LEU A 146 -11.92 20.52 -9.74
N PRO A 147 -12.78 21.42 -10.22
CA PRO A 147 -12.99 22.69 -9.55
C PRO A 147 -13.38 22.49 -8.09
N LEU A 148 -12.72 23.20 -7.16
CA LEU A 148 -12.88 23.07 -5.71
C LEU A 148 -14.35 23.00 -5.25
N LYS A 149 -15.20 23.89 -5.76
CA LYS A 149 -16.62 23.91 -5.38
C LYS A 149 -17.35 22.61 -5.72
N ALA A 150 -17.00 21.99 -6.86
CA ALA A 150 -17.59 20.72 -7.27
C ALA A 150 -17.10 19.57 -6.38
N GLU A 151 -15.79 19.48 -6.10
CA GLU A 151 -15.23 18.46 -5.23
C GLU A 151 -15.73 18.59 -3.79
N ALA A 152 -15.72 19.80 -3.23
CA ALA A 152 -16.23 20.03 -1.88
C ALA A 152 -17.71 19.65 -1.75
N ALA A 153 -18.54 19.99 -2.74
CA ALA A 153 -19.95 19.58 -2.75
C ALA A 153 -20.10 18.04 -2.87
N SER A 154 -19.27 17.38 -3.65
CA SER A 154 -19.24 15.92 -3.80
C SER A 154 -18.89 15.23 -2.47
N ILE A 155 -17.84 15.69 -1.80
CA ILE A 155 -17.39 15.15 -0.51
C ILE A 155 -18.44 15.38 0.59
N ARG A 156 -19.09 16.57 0.62
CA ARG A 156 -20.17 16.84 1.57
C ARG A 156 -21.34 15.90 1.39
N ARG A 157 -21.75 15.65 0.14
CA ARG A 157 -22.83 14.68 -0.15
C ARG A 157 -22.51 13.27 0.32
N LEU A 158 -21.25 12.83 0.17
CA LEU A 158 -20.81 11.54 0.71
C LEU A 158 -21.01 11.50 2.23
N CYS A 159 -20.57 12.53 2.96
CA CYS A 159 -20.71 12.62 4.41
C CYS A 159 -22.20 12.67 4.84
N GLU A 160 -23.02 13.48 4.16
CA GLU A 160 -24.46 13.55 4.42
C GLU A 160 -25.14 12.19 4.21
N ARG A 161 -24.85 11.50 3.11
CA ARG A 161 -25.42 10.17 2.81
C ARG A 161 -25.00 9.10 3.80
N SER A 162 -23.80 9.19 4.35
CA SER A 162 -23.30 8.27 5.38
C SER A 162 -23.89 8.51 6.78
N GLY A 163 -24.69 9.57 6.94
CA GLY A 163 -25.22 9.95 8.25
C GLY A 163 -24.16 10.38 9.25
N GLY A 164 -23.00 10.85 8.78
CA GLY A 164 -21.87 11.25 9.62
C GLY A 164 -20.99 10.08 10.11
N GLY A 165 -21.23 8.87 9.63
CA GLY A 165 -20.49 7.67 10.05
C GLY A 165 -19.11 7.50 9.38
N ILE A 166 -18.64 8.48 8.57
CA ILE A 166 -17.39 8.40 7.81
C ILE A 166 -16.41 9.46 8.29
N VAL A 167 -15.16 9.05 8.54
CA VAL A 167 -13.99 9.90 8.71
C VAL A 167 -13.25 10.02 7.38
N LEU A 168 -12.83 11.23 7.03
CA LEU A 168 -12.21 11.54 5.73
C LEU A 168 -10.68 11.57 5.83
N ARG A 169 -10.02 11.04 4.81
CA ARG A 169 -8.64 11.27 4.45
C ARG A 169 -8.61 11.98 3.11
N LEU A 170 -8.09 13.19 3.06
CA LEU A 170 -8.04 13.96 1.81
C LEU A 170 -6.68 13.74 1.15
N ASP A 171 -6.66 13.30 -0.10
CA ASP A 171 -5.40 13.05 -0.81
C ASP A 171 -5.29 13.96 -2.04
N ALA A 172 -4.38 14.91 -1.95
CA ALA A 172 -4.14 15.91 -3.00
C ALA A 172 -3.04 15.51 -4.00
N ASN A 173 -2.24 14.47 -3.72
CA ASN A 173 -1.10 14.04 -4.56
C ASN A 173 -0.25 15.23 -5.05
N ARG A 174 0.10 16.15 -4.17
CA ARG A 174 0.88 17.37 -4.47
C ARG A 174 0.27 18.24 -5.56
N SER A 175 -1.06 18.33 -5.66
CA SER A 175 -1.71 19.09 -6.74
C SER A 175 -2.04 20.54 -6.37
N LEU A 176 -2.07 20.89 -5.07
CA LEU A 176 -2.58 22.18 -4.64
C LEU A 176 -1.50 23.27 -4.50
N SER A 177 -1.85 24.50 -4.85
CA SER A 177 -1.17 25.67 -4.33
C SER A 177 -1.61 25.92 -2.87
N PHE A 178 -0.82 26.68 -2.12
CA PHE A 178 -1.18 27.02 -0.74
C PHE A 178 -2.55 27.74 -0.66
N ASN A 179 -2.81 28.69 -1.54
CA ASN A 179 -4.10 29.38 -1.56
C ASN A 179 -5.28 28.42 -1.86
N ALA A 180 -5.10 27.47 -2.77
CA ALA A 180 -6.12 26.46 -3.02
C ALA A 180 -6.33 25.57 -1.78
N TYR A 181 -5.26 25.17 -1.09
CA TYR A 181 -5.33 24.38 0.13
C TYR A 181 -6.11 25.09 1.25
N VAL A 182 -5.86 26.38 1.46
CA VAL A 182 -6.64 27.22 2.40
C VAL A 182 -8.12 27.27 2.00
N GLN A 183 -8.43 27.35 0.70
CA GLN A 183 -9.81 27.32 0.23
C GLN A 183 -10.50 25.96 0.49
N TYR A 184 -9.77 24.83 0.38
CA TYR A 184 -10.30 23.51 0.78
C TYR A 184 -10.57 23.46 2.28
N PHE A 185 -9.67 23.99 3.12
CA PHE A 185 -9.88 24.09 4.56
C PHE A 185 -11.17 24.86 4.88
N ASN A 186 -11.35 26.02 4.27
CA ASN A 186 -12.58 26.83 4.46
C ASN A 186 -13.85 26.11 3.97
N ALA A 187 -13.74 25.27 2.96
CA ALA A 187 -14.87 24.56 2.38
C ALA A 187 -15.23 23.25 3.11
N LEU A 188 -14.27 22.59 3.76
CA LEU A 188 -14.41 21.23 4.33
C LEU A 188 -13.96 21.12 5.78
N GLY A 189 -13.47 22.20 6.40
CA GLY A 189 -12.86 22.15 7.74
C GLY A 189 -13.83 21.84 8.89
N ASP A 190 -15.13 21.86 8.63
CA ASP A 190 -16.19 21.42 9.54
C ASP A 190 -16.50 19.92 9.45
N LEU A 191 -15.91 19.22 8.46
CA LEU A 191 -16.05 17.77 8.29
C LEU A 191 -15.00 17.00 9.11
N PRO A 192 -15.24 15.73 9.44
CA PRO A 192 -14.32 14.90 10.21
C PRO A 192 -13.13 14.45 9.35
N VAL A 193 -12.17 15.35 9.12
CA VAL A 193 -10.94 15.08 8.38
C VAL A 193 -9.87 14.57 9.33
N GLU A 194 -9.42 13.32 9.14
CA GLU A 194 -8.35 12.69 9.93
C GLU A 194 -6.99 13.28 9.55
N TYR A 195 -6.73 13.42 8.26
CA TYR A 195 -5.54 14.09 7.73
C TYR A 195 -5.68 14.50 6.26
N VAL A 196 -4.75 15.35 5.83
CA VAL A 196 -4.54 15.65 4.39
C VAL A 196 -3.19 15.11 3.97
N GLU A 197 -3.19 14.23 2.94
CA GLU A 197 -2.00 13.59 2.39
C GLU A 197 -1.45 14.42 1.25
N GLU A 198 -0.12 14.70 1.31
CA GLU A 198 0.65 15.40 0.26
C GLU A 198 -0.09 16.63 -0.32
N PRO A 199 -0.43 17.65 0.51
CA PRO A 199 -1.32 18.73 0.06
C PRO A 199 -0.70 19.62 -1.01
N LEU A 200 0.56 20.04 -0.84
CA LEU A 200 1.15 21.13 -1.60
C LEU A 200 2.10 20.65 -2.71
N LYS A 201 2.10 21.35 -3.83
CA LYS A 201 2.99 21.10 -4.99
C LYS A 201 4.47 21.21 -4.65
N ASP A 202 4.82 22.12 -3.74
CA ASP A 202 6.18 22.38 -3.29
C ASP A 202 6.64 21.44 -2.16
N GLY A 203 5.72 20.63 -1.62
CA GLY A 203 6.01 19.72 -0.52
C GLY A 203 6.31 20.42 0.81
N ASP A 204 5.92 21.67 0.97
CA ASP A 204 6.14 22.46 2.19
C ASP A 204 5.12 22.09 3.29
N PHE A 205 5.45 21.09 4.08
CA PHE A 205 4.60 20.58 5.17
C PHE A 205 4.50 21.54 6.36
N GLU A 206 5.52 22.37 6.63
CA GLU A 206 5.45 23.40 7.67
C GLU A 206 4.39 24.45 7.30
N LYS A 207 4.42 24.91 6.07
CA LYS A 207 3.43 25.83 5.53
C LYS A 207 2.03 25.22 5.50
N ALA A 208 1.90 23.96 5.07
CA ALA A 208 0.62 23.25 5.07
C ALA A 208 0.07 23.11 6.51
N GLY A 209 0.92 22.78 7.48
CA GLY A 209 0.55 22.62 8.89
C GLY A 209 -0.02 23.89 9.52
N SER A 210 0.39 25.10 9.04
CA SER A 210 -0.13 26.37 9.54
C SER A 210 -1.64 26.57 9.29
N VAL A 211 -2.26 25.76 8.42
CA VAL A 211 -3.70 25.83 8.12
C VAL A 211 -4.55 25.16 9.20
N GLY A 212 -4.00 24.15 9.91
CA GLY A 212 -4.64 23.52 11.06
C GLY A 212 -5.16 22.11 10.88
N TRP A 213 -5.09 21.52 9.67
CA TRP A 213 -5.37 20.09 9.48
C TRP A 213 -4.16 19.23 9.83
N PRO A 214 -4.37 18.04 10.43
CA PRO A 214 -3.33 17.01 10.50
C PRO A 214 -2.88 16.59 9.10
N LEU A 215 -1.61 16.23 8.96
CA LEU A 215 -1.00 15.91 7.67
C LEU A 215 -0.50 14.47 7.62
N ALA A 216 -0.44 13.92 6.41
CA ALA A 216 0.23 12.65 6.13
C ALA A 216 1.27 12.81 5.03
N VAL A 217 2.42 12.18 5.21
CA VAL A 217 3.47 12.07 4.17
C VAL A 217 3.37 10.72 3.46
N ASP A 218 3.50 10.73 2.14
CA ASP A 218 3.58 9.57 1.24
C ASP A 218 4.86 9.67 0.39
N GLU A 219 4.79 10.37 -0.74
CA GLU A 219 5.94 10.55 -1.63
C GLU A 219 7.08 11.35 -0.96
N SER A 220 6.75 12.20 0.00
CA SER A 220 7.73 12.98 0.78
C SER A 220 8.44 12.19 1.87
N LEU A 221 8.10 10.92 2.11
CA LEU A 221 8.70 10.12 3.18
C LEU A 221 10.23 10.09 3.10
N THR A 222 10.78 10.05 1.89
CA THR A 222 12.24 10.05 1.66
C THR A 222 12.97 11.27 2.23
N LEU A 223 12.29 12.41 2.36
CA LEU A 223 12.86 13.64 2.91
C LEU A 223 13.05 13.55 4.43
N TYR A 224 12.27 12.73 5.09
CA TYR A 224 12.21 12.58 6.54
C TYR A 224 12.78 11.25 7.05
N TRP A 225 13.21 10.36 6.15
CA TRP A 225 13.82 9.09 6.53
C TRP A 225 15.34 9.20 6.62
N ASP A 226 15.86 9.08 7.83
CA ASP A 226 17.31 8.95 8.06
C ASP A 226 17.75 7.52 7.78
N GLY A 227 18.23 7.28 6.58
CA GLY A 227 18.70 5.95 6.13
C GLY A 227 19.89 5.41 6.92
N LYS A 228 20.67 6.27 7.60
CA LYS A 228 21.80 5.84 8.43
C LYS A 228 21.35 5.26 9.77
N ASN A 229 20.36 5.89 10.38
CA ASN A 229 19.83 5.50 11.70
C ASN A 229 18.51 4.72 11.59
N HIS A 230 18.01 4.51 10.37
CA HIS A 230 16.76 3.80 10.08
C HIS A 230 15.55 4.35 10.88
N ARG A 231 15.41 5.66 10.93
CA ARG A 231 14.33 6.33 11.67
C ARG A 231 13.80 7.55 10.95
N LEU A 232 12.58 7.93 11.31
CA LEU A 232 12.00 9.21 10.93
C LEU A 232 12.65 10.34 11.74
N SER A 233 12.96 11.43 11.07
CA SER A 233 13.56 12.63 11.70
C SER A 233 13.11 13.91 10.99
N GLY A 234 12.98 15.01 11.74
CA GLY A 234 12.64 16.31 11.18
C GLY A 234 11.23 16.45 10.64
N LEU A 235 10.30 15.55 11.00
CA LEU A 235 8.90 15.68 10.61
C LEU A 235 8.26 16.91 11.24
N PRO A 236 7.56 17.77 10.48
CA PRO A 236 6.75 18.85 11.00
C PRO A 236 5.73 18.37 12.04
N GLU A 237 5.42 19.23 13.02
CA GLU A 237 4.51 18.87 14.12
C GLU A 237 3.11 18.46 13.63
N ALA A 238 2.64 19.10 12.55
CA ALA A 238 1.33 18.78 11.94
C ALA A 238 1.27 17.39 11.28
N VAL A 239 2.41 16.74 11.02
CA VAL A 239 2.43 15.38 10.43
C VAL A 239 2.11 14.37 11.51
N THR A 240 0.98 13.69 11.34
CA THR A 240 0.45 12.67 12.26
C THR A 240 0.45 11.27 11.66
N HIS A 241 0.60 11.15 10.35
CA HIS A 241 0.59 9.87 9.64
C HIS A 241 1.69 9.77 8.58
N VAL A 242 2.14 8.54 8.35
CA VAL A 242 3.10 8.20 7.29
C VAL A 242 2.52 7.07 6.46
N VAL A 243 2.40 7.27 5.16
CA VAL A 243 1.94 6.22 4.23
C VAL A 243 3.13 5.35 3.83
N VAL A 244 3.00 4.04 4.05
CA VAL A 244 4.05 3.04 3.76
C VAL A 244 3.57 2.09 2.69
N LYS A 245 4.31 2.00 1.58
CA LYS A 245 4.01 1.11 0.43
C LYS A 245 5.06 0.01 0.31
N PRO A 246 4.78 -1.10 -0.40
CA PRO A 246 5.78 -2.15 -0.64
C PRO A 246 7.10 -1.63 -1.20
N SER A 247 7.01 -0.67 -2.12
CA SER A 247 8.15 -0.02 -2.76
C SER A 247 8.65 1.25 -2.07
N THR A 248 8.29 1.45 -0.80
CA THR A 248 8.79 2.62 -0.04
C THR A 248 10.31 2.71 -0.13
N PRO A 249 10.88 3.82 -0.60
CA PRO A 249 12.31 3.94 -0.84
C PRO A 249 13.19 3.70 0.39
N ALA A 250 12.63 3.92 1.57
CA ALA A 250 13.27 3.63 2.86
C ALA A 250 13.37 2.11 3.16
N GLY A 251 12.74 1.23 2.34
CA GLY A 251 12.60 -0.19 2.61
C GLY A 251 11.41 -0.48 3.53
N PHE A 252 10.49 -1.31 3.07
CA PHE A 252 9.24 -1.59 3.79
C PHE A 252 9.50 -2.12 5.21
N SER A 253 10.31 -3.17 5.35
CA SER A 253 10.62 -3.77 6.66
C SER A 253 11.41 -2.85 7.58
N GLN A 254 12.25 -1.95 7.04
CA GLN A 254 12.97 -0.99 7.87
C GLN A 254 12.02 0.02 8.50
N VAL A 255 11.08 0.57 7.70
CA VAL A 255 10.06 1.50 8.21
C VAL A 255 9.14 0.79 9.21
N MET A 256 8.69 -0.43 8.88
CA MET A 256 7.84 -1.22 9.78
C MET A 256 8.55 -1.53 11.10
N ARG A 257 9.85 -1.84 11.08
CA ARG A 257 10.65 -2.04 12.28
C ARG A 257 10.72 -0.77 13.13
N HIS A 258 10.95 0.39 12.51
CA HIS A 258 10.94 1.66 13.23
C HIS A 258 9.65 1.83 14.05
N PHE A 259 8.48 1.57 13.45
CA PHE A 259 7.20 1.67 14.14
C PHE A 259 6.98 0.57 15.19
N SER A 260 7.60 -0.60 15.06
CA SER A 260 7.50 -1.68 16.06
C SER A 260 8.38 -1.44 17.29
N GLU A 261 9.50 -0.74 17.13
CA GLU A 261 10.50 -0.50 18.19
C GLU A 261 10.31 0.86 18.89
N ALA A 262 9.56 1.77 18.29
CA ALA A 262 9.34 3.09 18.85
C ALA A 262 8.46 3.03 20.12
N THR A 263 8.96 3.62 21.20
CA THR A 263 8.24 3.68 22.49
C THR A 263 7.27 4.86 22.57
N ASP A 264 7.46 5.88 21.74
CA ASP A 264 6.61 7.07 21.64
C ASP A 264 6.35 7.37 20.15
N LEU A 265 5.17 6.98 19.69
CA LEU A 265 4.74 7.19 18.30
C LEU A 265 3.80 8.40 18.23
N ARG A 266 4.40 9.57 18.00
CA ARG A 266 3.64 10.77 17.60
C ARG A 266 2.96 10.59 16.22
N VAL A 267 3.48 9.68 15.40
CA VAL A 267 3.08 9.45 14.01
C VAL A 267 2.70 8.00 13.80
N LEU A 268 1.59 7.76 13.10
CA LEU A 268 1.05 6.42 12.83
C LEU A 268 1.36 5.95 11.40
N PRO A 269 1.73 4.68 11.20
CA PRO A 269 1.94 4.12 9.86
C PRO A 269 0.62 3.70 9.22
N VAL A 270 0.30 4.24 8.06
CA VAL A 270 -0.78 3.78 7.18
C VAL A 270 -0.18 2.94 6.06
N VAL A 271 -0.41 1.64 6.09
CA VAL A 271 0.06 0.75 5.01
C VAL A 271 -0.86 0.89 3.80
N SER A 272 -0.27 1.07 2.62
CA SER A 272 -1.01 1.21 1.37
C SER A 272 -0.50 0.23 0.32
N ALA A 273 -1.41 -0.44 -0.36
CA ALA A 273 -1.07 -1.29 -1.50
C ALA A 273 -0.72 -0.45 -2.74
N ALA A 274 0.11 -1.02 -3.60
CA ALA A 274 0.47 -0.49 -4.92
C ALA A 274 -0.15 -1.36 -6.02
N PHE A 275 -1.45 -1.66 -5.92
CA PHE A 275 -2.18 -2.58 -6.83
C PHE A 275 -1.54 -3.96 -6.89
N ASN A 276 -1.12 -4.44 -5.75
CA ASN A 276 -0.51 -5.75 -5.59
C ASN A 276 -1.48 -6.89 -5.93
N THR A 277 -0.93 -8.05 -6.28
CA THR A 277 -1.68 -9.29 -6.36
C THR A 277 -2.11 -9.74 -4.97
N VAL A 278 -2.95 -10.76 -4.92
CA VAL A 278 -3.36 -11.40 -3.66
C VAL A 278 -2.18 -11.78 -2.77
N TYR A 279 -1.03 -12.16 -3.32
CA TYR A 279 0.17 -12.51 -2.55
C TYR A 279 0.76 -11.29 -1.84
N GLY A 280 0.92 -10.16 -2.53
CA GLY A 280 1.37 -8.92 -1.92
C GLY A 280 0.36 -8.40 -0.89
N MET A 281 -0.94 -8.49 -1.18
CA MET A 281 -2.01 -8.08 -0.26
C MET A 281 -2.01 -8.92 1.02
N CYS A 282 -1.87 -10.25 0.93
CA CYS A 282 -1.77 -11.13 2.09
C CYS A 282 -0.50 -10.84 2.92
N ALA A 283 0.63 -10.56 2.25
CA ALA A 283 1.86 -10.17 2.94
C ALA A 283 1.67 -8.85 3.71
N LEU A 284 1.04 -7.83 3.10
CA LEU A 284 0.74 -6.56 3.77
C LEU A 284 -0.16 -6.76 5.00
N ALA A 285 -1.24 -7.55 4.89
CA ALA A 285 -2.11 -7.87 6.00
C ALA A 285 -1.36 -8.58 7.14
N LEU A 286 -0.44 -9.50 6.80
CA LEU A 286 0.39 -10.20 7.77
C LEU A 286 1.37 -9.26 8.48
N PHE A 287 1.97 -8.31 7.76
CA PHE A 287 2.83 -7.27 8.34
C PHE A 287 2.06 -6.36 9.29
N ILE A 288 0.88 -5.87 8.88
CA ILE A 288 0.05 -4.96 9.70
C ILE A 288 -0.28 -5.60 11.04
N ASN A 289 -0.69 -6.87 11.05
CA ASN A 289 -1.06 -7.56 12.29
C ASN A 289 0.12 -7.84 13.25
N ARG A 290 1.35 -7.56 12.81
CA ARG A 290 2.55 -7.58 13.66
C ARG A 290 2.93 -6.22 14.23
N LEU A 291 2.19 -5.17 13.86
CA LEU A 291 2.42 -3.79 14.33
C LEU A 291 1.31 -3.33 15.27
N PRO A 292 1.53 -3.31 16.60
CA PRO A 292 0.52 -2.85 17.56
C PRO A 292 -0.03 -1.45 17.24
N ALA A 293 0.83 -0.54 16.78
CA ALA A 293 0.44 0.83 16.44
C ALA A 293 -0.48 0.92 15.20
N ALA A 294 -0.47 -0.09 14.32
CA ALA A 294 -1.25 -0.10 13.07
C ALA A 294 -2.57 -0.89 13.16
N ILE A 295 -2.75 -1.75 14.17
CA ILE A 295 -3.88 -2.69 14.23
C ILE A 295 -5.24 -1.98 14.25
N ASN A 296 -5.33 -0.79 14.86
CA ASN A 296 -6.60 -0.08 15.08
C ASN A 296 -6.88 1.04 14.09
N ILE A 297 -6.07 1.21 13.05
CA ILE A 297 -6.28 2.22 12.02
C ILE A 297 -6.69 1.57 10.69
N ALA A 298 -7.38 2.32 9.84
CA ALA A 298 -7.70 1.86 8.49
C ALA A 298 -6.48 1.99 7.56
N HIS A 299 -6.31 1.03 6.66
CA HIS A 299 -5.19 0.95 5.71
C HIS A 299 -5.66 1.10 4.27
N GLY A 300 -4.78 1.53 3.36
CA GLY A 300 -5.06 1.71 1.94
C GLY A 300 -4.98 0.40 1.15
N LEU A 301 -5.76 -0.61 1.51
CA LEU A 301 -5.71 -1.95 0.90
C LEU A 301 -6.93 -2.29 0.03
N ASP A 302 -7.86 -1.38 -0.20
CA ASP A 302 -9.02 -1.61 -1.09
C ASP A 302 -8.63 -1.46 -2.57
N THR A 303 -7.73 -2.31 -3.04
CA THR A 303 -7.23 -2.30 -4.43
C THR A 303 -7.48 -3.60 -5.20
N GLY A 304 -8.06 -4.62 -4.56
CA GLY A 304 -8.28 -5.94 -5.15
C GLY A 304 -9.19 -5.96 -6.38
N THR A 305 -10.10 -4.99 -6.51
CA THR A 305 -11.04 -4.91 -7.64
C THR A 305 -10.43 -4.33 -8.93
N PHE A 306 -9.18 -3.86 -8.88
CA PHE A 306 -8.53 -3.28 -10.07
C PHE A 306 -7.94 -4.34 -11.01
N LEU A 307 -7.65 -5.54 -10.53
CA LEU A 307 -7.18 -6.66 -11.36
C LEU A 307 -8.38 -7.42 -11.94
N LYS A 308 -8.29 -7.84 -13.20
CA LYS A 308 -9.31 -8.66 -13.88
C LYS A 308 -9.23 -10.13 -13.47
N SER A 309 -8.05 -10.61 -13.15
CA SER A 309 -7.73 -11.94 -12.62
C SER A 309 -6.60 -11.82 -11.62
N ASP A 310 -6.41 -12.80 -10.74
CA ASP A 310 -5.35 -12.80 -9.74
C ASP A 310 -4.68 -14.18 -9.66
N LEU A 311 -3.58 -14.28 -8.92
CA LEU A 311 -2.73 -15.47 -8.81
C LEU A 311 -3.29 -16.55 -7.88
N ALA A 312 -4.33 -16.26 -7.11
CA ALA A 312 -5.10 -17.25 -6.35
C ALA A 312 -6.54 -16.75 -6.18
N CYS A 313 -7.50 -17.69 -6.25
CA CYS A 313 -8.92 -17.37 -6.10
C CYS A 313 -9.35 -17.27 -4.64
N ASP A 314 -10.43 -16.51 -4.38
CA ASP A 314 -11.16 -16.47 -3.11
C ASP A 314 -10.28 -16.24 -1.86
N SER A 315 -9.24 -15.41 -2.02
CA SER A 315 -8.24 -15.21 -0.98
C SER A 315 -8.32 -13.84 -0.30
N LEU A 316 -9.14 -12.93 -0.83
CA LEU A 316 -9.37 -11.59 -0.29
C LEU A 316 -10.86 -11.24 -0.39
N TRP A 317 -11.43 -10.71 0.69
CA TRP A 317 -12.76 -10.09 0.67
C TRP A 317 -12.83 -8.94 1.67
N ILE A 318 -13.67 -7.96 1.37
CA ILE A 318 -13.88 -6.81 2.24
C ILE A 318 -15.34 -6.83 2.70
N GLU A 319 -15.51 -6.79 4.01
CA GLU A 319 -16.82 -6.70 4.66
C GLU A 319 -16.73 -5.78 5.87
N ASN A 320 -17.72 -4.94 6.05
CA ASN A 320 -17.80 -3.98 7.16
C ASN A 320 -16.53 -3.12 7.31
N GLY A 321 -15.95 -2.65 6.19
CA GLY A 321 -14.73 -1.86 6.17
C GLY A 321 -13.47 -2.61 6.65
N ARG A 322 -13.50 -3.93 6.63
CA ARG A 322 -12.36 -4.81 7.00
C ARG A 322 -12.02 -5.73 5.85
N LEU A 323 -10.74 -5.78 5.52
CA LEU A 323 -10.17 -6.77 4.60
C LEU A 323 -9.87 -8.04 5.39
N THR A 324 -10.41 -9.16 4.95
CA THR A 324 -9.98 -10.50 5.36
C THR A 324 -9.09 -11.08 4.27
N ALA A 325 -7.86 -11.44 4.63
CA ALA A 325 -6.86 -12.02 3.75
C ALA A 325 -6.58 -13.47 4.17
N ARG A 326 -6.68 -14.42 3.22
CA ARG A 326 -6.31 -15.83 3.42
C ARG A 326 -4.80 -15.97 3.36
N VAL A 327 -4.13 -15.64 4.45
CA VAL A 327 -2.67 -15.57 4.48
C VAL A 327 -1.97 -16.93 4.35
N GLU A 328 -2.69 -18.05 4.48
CA GLU A 328 -2.13 -19.39 4.27
C GLU A 328 -1.58 -19.59 2.85
N ILE A 329 -2.08 -18.84 1.84
CA ILE A 329 -1.54 -18.91 0.48
C ILE A 329 -0.05 -18.56 0.41
N LEU A 330 0.46 -17.81 1.39
CA LEU A 330 1.86 -17.42 1.43
C LEU A 330 2.82 -18.59 1.72
N TRP A 331 2.30 -19.74 2.19
CA TRP A 331 3.10 -20.96 2.47
C TRP A 331 2.52 -22.25 1.87
N ASP A 332 1.30 -22.21 1.33
CA ASP A 332 0.69 -23.38 0.70
C ASP A 332 1.14 -23.53 -0.76
N LYS A 333 1.86 -24.60 -1.06
CA LYS A 333 2.40 -24.91 -2.40
C LYS A 333 1.32 -25.11 -3.47
N SER A 334 0.10 -25.44 -3.08
CA SER A 334 -1.02 -25.67 -3.99
C SER A 334 -1.83 -24.41 -4.31
N SER A 335 -1.59 -23.30 -3.58
CA SER A 335 -2.38 -22.09 -3.71
C SER A 335 -2.16 -21.28 -4.99
N PRO A 336 -0.94 -21.21 -5.61
CA PRO A 336 -0.78 -20.43 -6.82
C PRO A 336 -1.56 -21.02 -8.01
N ASP A 337 -2.24 -20.15 -8.76
CA ASP A 337 -2.75 -20.53 -10.08
C ASP A 337 -1.60 -20.58 -11.09
N PHE A 338 -1.00 -21.76 -11.23
CA PHE A 338 0.13 -21.99 -12.14
C PHE A 338 -0.21 -21.74 -13.61
N SER A 339 -1.50 -21.65 -14.00
CA SER A 339 -1.87 -21.26 -15.37
C SER A 339 -1.56 -19.79 -15.69
N GLN A 340 -1.42 -18.96 -14.65
CA GLN A 340 -1.07 -17.53 -14.74
C GLN A 340 0.45 -17.28 -14.57
N LEU A 341 1.23 -18.34 -14.33
CA LEU A 341 2.63 -18.25 -13.94
C LEU A 341 3.53 -18.94 -14.96
N GLN A 342 4.64 -18.29 -15.28
CA GLN A 342 5.72 -18.88 -16.07
C GLN A 342 6.98 -18.97 -15.21
N GLU A 343 7.44 -20.19 -14.91
CA GLU A 343 8.72 -20.35 -14.22
C GLU A 343 9.86 -19.86 -15.10
N ILE A 344 10.75 -19.07 -14.52
CA ILE A 344 11.90 -18.50 -15.18
C ILE A 344 13.17 -18.72 -14.35
N ASP A 345 14.31 -18.80 -15.03
CA ASP A 345 15.61 -18.59 -14.39
C ASP A 345 15.87 -17.07 -14.36
N PRO A 346 15.95 -16.45 -13.19
CA PRO A 346 16.07 -15.01 -13.07
C PRO A 346 17.40 -14.45 -13.63
#